data_86c945319345cb7b039e5a9ccf618a16
#
_entry.id   86c945319345cb7b039e5a9ccf618a16
#
_cell.length_a   1.000
_cell.length_b   1.000
_cell.length_c   1.000
_cell.angle_alpha   90.00
_cell.angle_beta   90.00
_cell.angle_gamma   90.00
#
_symmetry.space_group_name_H-M   'P 1'
#
loop_
_entity.id
_entity.type
_entity.pdbx_description
1 polymer ?
#
loop_
_entity_poly.entity_id
_entity_poly.type
_entity_poly.pdbx_seq_one_letter_code
_entity_poly.pdbx_strand_id
1 'polypeptide(L)'
;MNKADLINEVARVVATKKAAQDAVDTVLTNIAKALKKKQDVTLVGFGTFKVSKRKARKGRNPQTGAEIKIKAKNVPKFIPGKALKAAVK
;
A
#
# COMPACT_ATOMS: atom_id res chain seq x y z
N MET A 1 12.74 4.37 -8.31
CA MET A 1 12.73 2.88 -8.19
C MET A 1 11.34 2.36 -8.52
N ASN A 2 11.26 1.36 -9.37
CA ASN A 2 10.01 0.70 -9.69
C ASN A 2 10.09 -0.77 -9.28
N LYS A 3 9.05 -1.55 -9.61
CA LYS A 3 9.01 -2.97 -9.27
C LYS A 3 10.17 -3.75 -9.90
N ALA A 4 10.53 -3.44 -11.14
CA ALA A 4 11.66 -4.11 -11.82
C ALA A 4 12.98 -3.83 -11.10
N ASP A 5 13.21 -2.60 -10.66
CA ASP A 5 14.41 -2.25 -9.89
C ASP A 5 14.46 -3.02 -8.58
N LEU A 6 13.32 -3.13 -7.90
CA LEU A 6 13.23 -3.88 -6.64
C LEU A 6 13.53 -5.36 -6.85
N ILE A 7 13.01 -5.95 -7.94
CA ILE A 7 13.28 -7.35 -8.29
C ILE A 7 14.78 -7.55 -8.52
N ASN A 8 15.44 -6.63 -9.22
CA ASN A 8 16.89 -6.72 -9.46
C ASN A 8 17.69 -6.67 -8.16
N GLU A 9 17.28 -5.83 -7.20
CA GLU A 9 17.94 -5.77 -5.90
C GLU A 9 17.73 -7.07 -5.10
N VAL A 10 16.54 -7.63 -5.14
CA VAL A 10 16.25 -8.92 -4.47
C VAL A 10 17.04 -10.05 -5.13
N ALA A 11 17.22 -9.99 -6.46
CA ALA A 11 17.98 -11.00 -7.19
C ALA A 11 19.44 -11.10 -6.74
N ARG A 12 19.98 -10.07 -6.13
CA ARG A 12 21.34 -10.07 -5.58
C ARG A 12 21.47 -10.97 -4.35
N VAL A 13 20.36 -11.27 -3.68
CA VAL A 13 20.34 -12.06 -2.43
C VAL A 13 19.80 -13.46 -2.67
N VAL A 14 19.02 -13.68 -3.73
CA VAL A 14 18.45 -14.98 -4.07
C VAL A 14 19.15 -15.57 -5.30
N ALA A 15 18.95 -16.87 -5.52
CA ALA A 15 19.73 -17.59 -6.52
C ALA A 15 19.43 -17.19 -7.97
N THR A 16 18.20 -16.79 -8.28
CA THR A 16 17.78 -16.49 -9.66
C THR A 16 16.89 -15.26 -9.70
N LYS A 17 16.83 -14.65 -10.88
CA LYS A 17 15.94 -13.52 -11.13
C LYS A 17 14.46 -13.93 -11.01
N LYS A 18 14.14 -15.16 -11.44
CA LYS A 18 12.77 -15.69 -11.31
C LYS A 18 12.38 -15.83 -9.84
N ALA A 19 13.27 -16.36 -9.00
CA ALA A 19 13.03 -16.46 -7.56
C ALA A 19 12.83 -15.08 -6.94
N ALA A 20 13.60 -14.09 -7.39
CA ALA A 20 13.45 -12.70 -6.92
C ALA A 20 12.09 -12.13 -7.30
N GLN A 21 11.64 -12.35 -8.53
CA GLN A 21 10.33 -11.90 -8.99
C GLN A 21 9.22 -12.56 -8.20
N ASP A 22 9.29 -13.87 -7.99
CA ASP A 22 8.30 -14.61 -7.21
C ASP A 22 8.26 -14.12 -5.77
N ALA A 23 9.41 -13.84 -5.17
CA ALA A 23 9.48 -13.32 -3.81
C ALA A 23 8.81 -11.94 -3.69
N VAL A 24 9.13 -11.03 -4.60
CA VAL A 24 8.52 -9.68 -4.61
C VAL A 24 7.02 -9.78 -4.85
N ASP A 25 6.59 -10.57 -5.82
CA ASP A 25 5.17 -10.76 -6.12
C ASP A 25 4.43 -11.35 -4.92
N THR A 26 5.02 -12.31 -4.23
CA THR A 26 4.43 -12.94 -3.04
C THR A 26 4.22 -11.91 -1.93
N VAL A 27 5.23 -11.07 -1.66
CA VAL A 27 5.12 -10.02 -0.64
C VAL A 27 3.98 -9.06 -0.99
N LEU A 28 3.96 -8.54 -2.21
CA LEU A 28 2.94 -7.58 -2.63
C LEU A 28 1.54 -8.19 -2.64
N THR A 29 1.41 -9.44 -3.11
CA THR A 29 0.14 -10.14 -3.15
C THR A 29 -0.41 -10.40 -1.74
N ASN A 30 0.46 -10.78 -0.80
CA ASN A 30 0.04 -11.03 0.58
C ASN A 30 -0.40 -9.76 1.29
N ILE A 31 0.29 -8.64 1.03
CA ILE A 31 -0.12 -7.34 1.56
C ILE A 31 -1.52 -6.98 1.03
N ALA A 32 -1.73 -7.13 -0.27
CA ALA A 32 -3.02 -6.84 -0.89
C ALA A 32 -4.14 -7.72 -0.34
N LYS A 33 -3.88 -9.02 -0.16
CA LYS A 33 -4.85 -9.96 0.40
C LYS A 33 -5.22 -9.61 1.84
N ALA A 34 -4.24 -9.25 2.66
CA ALA A 34 -4.48 -8.87 4.05
C ALA A 34 -5.36 -7.62 4.13
N LEU A 35 -5.06 -6.62 3.31
CA LEU A 35 -5.85 -5.39 3.27
C LEU A 35 -7.26 -5.64 2.73
N LYS A 36 -7.42 -6.56 1.80
CA LYS A 36 -8.73 -6.95 1.30
C LYS A 36 -9.61 -7.54 2.42
N LYS A 37 -8.99 -8.25 3.35
CA LYS A 37 -9.66 -8.79 4.53
C LYS A 37 -9.74 -7.80 5.68
N LYS A 38 -9.38 -6.54 5.46
CA LYS A 38 -9.37 -5.47 6.46
C LYS A 38 -8.40 -5.75 7.63
N GLN A 39 -7.31 -6.45 7.33
CA GLN A 39 -6.25 -6.71 8.31
C GLN A 39 -5.11 -5.74 8.10
N ASP A 40 -4.55 -5.22 9.18
CA ASP A 40 -3.37 -4.37 9.11
C ASP A 40 -2.12 -5.21 8.85
N VAL A 41 -1.21 -4.67 8.07
CA VAL A 41 0.10 -5.29 7.83
C VAL A 41 1.17 -4.42 8.44
N THR A 42 1.74 -4.86 9.56
CA THR A 42 2.80 -4.13 10.26
C THR A 42 4.14 -4.72 9.92
N LEU A 43 5.01 -3.91 9.34
CA LEU A 43 6.40 -4.28 9.04
C LEU A 43 7.31 -3.51 9.98
N VAL A 44 7.84 -4.21 10.98
CA VAL A 44 8.70 -3.62 12.00
C VAL A 44 9.92 -2.97 11.34
N GLY A 45 10.18 -1.72 11.70
CA GLY A 45 11.29 -0.95 11.13
C GLY A 45 10.99 -0.31 9.78
N PHE A 46 9.79 -0.52 9.22
CA PHE A 46 9.41 0.04 7.93
C PHE A 46 8.15 0.89 8.03
N GLY A 47 7.03 0.27 8.34
CA GLY A 47 5.75 0.98 8.46
C GLY A 47 4.57 0.02 8.54
N THR A 48 3.38 0.58 8.51
CA THR A 48 2.15 -0.19 8.62
C THR A 48 1.20 0.13 7.48
N PHE A 49 0.71 -0.91 6.81
CA PHE A 49 -0.37 -0.77 5.83
C PHE A 49 -1.69 -1.00 6.55
N LYS A 50 -2.61 -0.05 6.40
CA LYS A 50 -3.93 -0.10 7.03
C LYS A 50 -5.02 0.10 6.02
N VAL A 51 -6.23 -0.36 6.37
CA VAL A 51 -7.43 -0.01 5.63
C VAL A 51 -8.17 1.06 6.42
N SER A 52 -8.37 2.20 5.80
CA SER A 52 -9.12 3.30 6.37
C SER A 52 -10.50 3.33 5.73
N LYS A 53 -11.54 3.38 6.55
CA LYS A 53 -12.91 3.48 6.06
C LYS A 53 -13.30 4.95 5.99
N ARG A 54 -13.59 5.42 4.79
CA ARG A 54 -14.14 6.76 4.60
C ARG A 54 -15.66 6.68 4.72
N LYS A 55 -16.21 7.49 5.60
CA LYS A 55 -17.67 7.58 5.75
C LYS A 55 -18.30 8.21 4.51
N ALA A 56 -19.54 7.81 4.22
CA ALA A 56 -20.33 8.47 3.20
C ALA A 56 -20.47 9.95 3.56
N ARG A 57 -20.35 10.81 2.56
CA ARG A 57 -20.47 12.27 2.75
C ARG A 57 -21.15 12.89 1.54
N LYS A 58 -21.68 14.09 1.74
CA LYS A 58 -22.18 14.90 0.66
C LYS A 58 -21.05 15.79 0.13
N GLY A 59 -20.86 15.77 -1.18
CA GLY A 59 -19.92 16.66 -1.84
C GLY A 59 -20.67 17.53 -2.85
N ARG A 60 -19.99 18.51 -3.44
CA ARG A 60 -20.53 19.34 -4.50
C ARG A 60 -19.74 19.14 -5.78
N ASN A 61 -20.45 19.04 -6.89
CA ASN A 61 -19.83 19.06 -8.19
C ASN A 61 -19.35 20.50 -8.47
N PRO A 62 -18.05 20.72 -8.65
CA PRO A 62 -17.52 22.09 -8.88
C PRO A 62 -18.00 22.72 -10.18
N GLN A 63 -18.44 21.93 -11.15
CA GLN A 63 -18.93 22.45 -12.43
C GLN A 63 -20.41 22.81 -12.41
N THR A 64 -21.24 22.04 -11.74
CA THR A 64 -22.69 22.25 -11.73
C THR A 64 -23.23 22.77 -10.41
N GLY A 65 -22.43 22.70 -9.34
CA GLY A 65 -22.89 23.04 -8.00
C GLY A 65 -23.85 22.06 -7.38
N ALA A 66 -24.17 20.95 -8.07
CA ALA A 66 -25.09 19.95 -7.60
C ALA A 66 -24.49 19.14 -6.46
N GLU A 67 -25.31 18.77 -5.48
CA GLU A 67 -24.88 17.87 -4.41
C GLU A 67 -24.67 16.46 -4.93
N ILE A 68 -23.54 15.86 -4.58
CA ILE A 68 -23.19 14.49 -4.92
C ILE A 68 -23.06 13.70 -3.62
N LYS A 69 -23.71 12.53 -3.58
CA LYS A 69 -23.52 11.59 -2.47
C LYS A 69 -22.27 10.77 -2.75
N ILE A 70 -21.27 10.90 -1.90
CA ILE A 70 -20.05 10.09 -1.97
C ILE A 70 -20.24 8.89 -1.05
N LYS A 71 -20.27 7.70 -1.66
CA LYS A 71 -20.47 6.46 -0.89
C LYS A 71 -19.28 6.18 0.02
N ALA A 72 -19.54 5.52 1.15
CA ALA A 72 -18.48 5.02 2.01
C ALA A 72 -17.63 4.02 1.23
N LYS A 73 -16.30 4.08 1.41
CA LYS A 73 -15.40 3.11 0.80
C LYS A 73 -14.18 2.87 1.69
N ASN A 74 -13.59 1.70 1.50
CA ASN A 74 -12.33 1.36 2.16
C ASN A 74 -11.17 1.83 1.30
N VAL A 75 -10.21 2.50 1.91
CA VAL A 75 -9.04 3.05 1.23
C VAL A 75 -7.78 2.51 1.91
N PRO A 76 -6.84 1.93 1.17
CA PRO A 76 -5.58 1.52 1.76
C PRO A 76 -4.74 2.75 2.11
N LYS A 77 -4.10 2.70 3.27
CA LYS A 77 -3.18 3.75 3.72
C LYS A 77 -1.89 3.12 4.18
N PHE A 78 -0.79 3.85 4.01
CA PHE A 78 0.50 3.48 4.54
C PHE A 78 0.95 4.51 5.55
N ILE A 79 1.29 4.06 6.76
CA ILE A 79 1.82 4.92 7.82
C ILE A 79 3.30 4.56 7.96
N PRO A 80 4.23 5.46 7.58
CA PRO A 80 5.65 5.16 7.71
C PRO A 80 6.03 4.98 9.18
N GLY A 81 6.90 4.02 9.42
CA GLY A 81 7.43 3.78 10.75
C GLY A 81 8.48 4.83 11.13
N LYS A 82 8.80 4.88 12.42
CA LYS A 82 9.80 5.82 12.94
C LYS A 82 11.16 5.68 12.25
N ALA A 83 11.60 4.45 12.05
CA ALA A 83 12.88 4.19 11.38
C ALA A 83 12.88 4.67 9.93
N LEU A 84 11.79 4.46 9.21
CA LEU A 84 11.67 4.90 7.83
C LEU A 84 11.65 6.42 7.73
N LYS A 85 10.94 7.09 8.62
CA LYS A 85 10.93 8.57 8.68
C LYS A 85 12.32 9.12 8.95
N ALA A 86 13.07 8.49 9.85
CA ALA A 86 14.43 8.89 10.16
C ALA A 86 15.36 8.70 8.96
N ALA A 87 15.16 7.65 8.16
CA ALA A 87 15.99 7.35 7.00
C ALA A 87 15.86 8.38 5.89
N VAL A 88 14.70 9.03 5.75
CA VAL A 88 14.44 10.01 4.69
C VAL A 88 14.49 11.45 5.17
N LYS A 89 14.88 11.65 6.39
CA LYS A 89 14.94 12.97 7.02
C LYS A 89 16.01 13.87 6.40
#